data_dff4d7ae3d7063057fd157efa03c65ea
#
_entry.id   dff4d7ae3d7063057fd157efa03c65ea
#
_cell.length_a   1.000
_cell.length_b   1.000
_cell.length_c   1.000
_cell.angle_alpha   90.00
_cell.angle_beta   90.00
_cell.angle_gamma   90.00
#
_symmetry.space_group_name_H-M   'P 1'
#
loop_
_entity.id
_entity.type
_entity.pdbx_description
1 polymer ?
#
loop_
_entity_poly.entity_id
_entity_poly.type
_entity_poly.pdbx_seq_one_letter_code
_entity_poly.pdbx_strand_id
1 'polypeptide(L)'
;MFNRRDDKAPAPVDGRAGYGRADVEFGVPADSYRSDRDKRSSRLGAVALQVVFALVLFAVVLGAWWFAFDEVTLAGLVVAVVVALLGLSSIHVALDWERYVVLRGGRYHRLGGPGVFFTIPLIEYCTLRVDQRTQVTAFGAEETLTADVVPLDVDAVLYWVIWDPEKACTEVEDCCFAVALTAQTALRDAIGRANASDVIMRRDQLDSEIRAAIESRVADWGITVLDVEVRNILIPRALQDVMSREAQAERLKSARMTLLESERTLAELLHEAADVYREDPIAYDLRKMHLVHEGMTEDASSLVVPSAYTEGFSDKGKGAAE
;
A
#
# COMPACT_ATOMS: atom_id res chain seq x y z
N MET A 1 12.52 69.63 10.13
CA MET A 1 11.72 68.44 10.56
C MET A 1 11.92 67.34 9.51
N PHE A 2 13.01 66.58 9.65
CA PHE A 2 13.45 65.57 8.67
C PHE A 2 13.05 64.19 9.22
N ASN A 3 12.18 63.51 8.49
CA ASN A 3 11.74 62.18 8.82
C ASN A 3 12.73 61.18 8.23
N ARG A 4 13.49 60.49 9.11
CA ARG A 4 14.44 59.46 8.82
C ARG A 4 13.67 58.20 8.46
N ARG A 5 13.65 57.82 7.17
CA ARG A 5 13.24 56.49 6.72
C ARG A 5 14.35 55.51 7.10
N ASP A 6 14.00 54.54 7.93
CA ASP A 6 14.82 53.35 8.23
C ASP A 6 15.01 52.52 6.95
N ASP A 7 16.19 52.63 6.39
CA ASP A 7 16.70 51.69 5.40
C ASP A 7 17.05 50.37 6.14
N LYS A 8 16.10 49.47 6.22
CA LYS A 8 16.39 48.08 6.52
C LYS A 8 16.92 47.41 5.25
N ALA A 9 18.21 47.15 5.22
CA ALA A 9 18.83 46.30 4.24
C ALA A 9 18.09 44.94 4.15
N PRO A 10 17.87 44.42 2.92
CA PRO A 10 17.24 43.09 2.81
C PRO A 10 18.20 42.05 3.41
N ALA A 11 17.62 41.19 4.27
CA ALA A 11 18.31 40.05 4.83
C ALA A 11 18.90 39.16 3.73
N PRO A 12 20.08 38.57 3.94
CA PRO A 12 20.66 37.67 2.96
C PRO A 12 19.66 36.53 2.70
N VAL A 13 19.32 36.33 1.44
CA VAL A 13 18.54 35.19 0.98
C VAL A 13 19.42 33.97 1.18
N ASP A 14 19.21 33.33 2.35
CA ASP A 14 19.80 32.02 2.62
C ASP A 14 19.21 31.07 1.57
N GLY A 15 20.06 30.55 0.69
CA GLY A 15 19.71 29.70 -0.45
C GLY A 15 19.16 28.30 -0.07
N ARG A 16 18.64 28.20 1.14
CA ARG A 16 17.79 27.11 1.58
C ARG A 16 16.33 27.56 1.44
N ALA A 17 15.84 27.61 0.21
CA ALA A 17 14.41 27.53 -0.02
C ALA A 17 13.94 26.25 0.67
N GLY A 18 13.50 26.39 1.90
CA GLY A 18 12.80 25.34 2.63
C GLY A 18 11.58 24.97 1.80
N TYR A 19 11.70 23.89 1.05
CA TYR A 19 10.52 23.16 0.66
C TYR A 19 9.79 22.87 1.96
N GLY A 20 8.57 23.40 2.10
CA GLY A 20 7.68 23.00 3.16
C GLY A 20 7.60 21.50 3.10
N ARG A 21 8.47 20.88 3.88
CA ARG A 21 8.29 19.55 4.37
C ARG A 21 6.92 19.63 5.05
N ALA A 22 5.87 19.20 4.38
CA ALA A 22 4.80 18.61 5.12
C ALA A 22 5.54 17.57 5.97
N ASP A 23 5.61 17.80 7.27
CA ASP A 23 6.26 16.92 8.23
C ASP A 23 5.51 15.59 8.25
N VAL A 24 5.65 14.84 7.17
CA VAL A 24 5.45 13.41 7.15
C VAL A 24 6.76 12.89 7.68
N GLU A 25 6.87 12.80 9.00
CA GLU A 25 7.90 12.02 9.67
C GLU A 25 7.81 10.60 9.12
N PHE A 26 8.66 10.29 8.15
CA PHE A 26 8.79 8.95 7.54
C PHE A 26 9.35 7.91 8.51
N GLY A 27 9.86 8.33 9.65
CA GLY A 27 10.10 7.47 10.78
C GLY A 27 8.83 7.41 11.60
N VAL A 28 7.94 6.44 11.38
CA VAL A 28 6.86 6.19 12.35
C VAL A 28 7.55 5.92 13.68
N PRO A 29 7.50 6.83 14.66
CA PRO A 29 8.22 6.65 15.90
C PRO A 29 7.73 5.35 16.55
N ALA A 30 8.65 4.56 17.12
CA ALA A 30 8.31 3.29 17.77
C ALA A 30 7.15 3.44 18.79
N ASP A 31 6.95 4.63 19.32
CA ASP A 31 5.83 5.00 20.18
C ASP A 31 4.46 5.04 19.48
N SER A 32 4.41 5.29 18.17
CA SER A 32 3.14 5.28 17.43
C SER A 32 2.57 3.87 17.27
N TYR A 33 3.40 2.84 17.24
CA TYR A 33 2.97 1.44 17.27
C TYR A 33 2.38 1.04 18.63
N ARG A 34 2.74 1.78 19.69
CA ARG A 34 2.34 1.50 21.06
C ARG A 34 1.09 2.25 21.49
N SER A 35 0.83 3.42 20.93
CA SER A 35 -0.15 4.38 21.48
C SER A 35 -1.60 4.00 21.25
N ASP A 36 -1.92 3.18 20.26
CA ASP A 36 -3.32 2.89 19.92
C ASP A 36 -3.87 1.60 20.58
N ARG A 37 -3.01 0.83 21.27
CA ARG A 37 -3.44 -0.36 22.02
C ARG A 37 -4.26 -0.02 23.27
N ASP A 38 -4.22 1.22 23.70
CA ASP A 38 -4.93 1.69 24.90
C ASP A 38 -6.27 2.36 24.58
N LYS A 39 -6.83 2.11 23.39
CA LYS A 39 -8.26 2.40 23.18
C LYS A 39 -9.03 1.58 24.20
N ARG A 40 -9.26 2.24 25.32
CA ARG A 40 -10.13 1.78 26.39
C ARG A 40 -11.50 1.46 25.82
N SER A 41 -11.64 0.25 25.25
CA SER A 41 -12.97 -0.36 25.25
C SER A 41 -13.41 -0.32 26.71
N SER A 42 -14.58 0.16 26.97
CA SER A 42 -15.08 0.34 28.33
C SER A 42 -15.09 -1.02 29.03
N ARG A 43 -13.98 -1.38 29.68
CA ARG A 43 -13.85 -2.61 30.49
C ARG A 43 -14.63 -2.52 31.79
N LEU A 44 -15.46 -1.47 31.92
CA LEU A 44 -16.32 -1.30 33.08
C LEU A 44 -17.16 -2.54 33.36
N GLY A 45 -17.68 -3.21 32.31
CA GLY A 45 -18.41 -4.44 32.46
C GLY A 45 -17.57 -5.62 32.98
N ALA A 46 -16.34 -5.75 32.49
CA ALA A 46 -15.42 -6.80 32.95
C ALA A 46 -14.99 -6.57 34.39
N VAL A 47 -14.65 -5.34 34.75
CA VAL A 47 -14.30 -4.96 36.12
C VAL A 47 -15.51 -5.13 37.05
N ALA A 48 -16.73 -4.74 36.63
CA ALA A 48 -17.93 -4.93 37.39
C ALA A 48 -18.22 -6.43 37.67
N LEU A 49 -18.03 -7.28 36.65
CA LEU A 49 -18.18 -8.76 36.82
C LEU A 49 -17.19 -9.33 37.84
N GLN A 50 -15.91 -8.90 37.76
CA GLN A 50 -14.85 -9.31 38.69
C GLN A 50 -15.18 -8.89 40.14
N VAL A 51 -15.65 -7.65 40.31
CA VAL A 51 -16.05 -7.13 41.64
C VAL A 51 -17.25 -7.86 42.18
N VAL A 52 -18.29 -8.08 41.36
CA VAL A 52 -19.47 -8.85 41.78
C VAL A 52 -19.09 -10.26 42.22
N PHE A 53 -18.25 -10.93 41.45
CA PHE A 53 -17.79 -12.28 41.80
C PHE A 53 -16.99 -12.30 43.12
N ALA A 54 -16.09 -11.33 43.30
CA ALA A 54 -15.33 -11.20 44.56
C ALA A 54 -16.26 -10.95 45.78
N LEU A 55 -17.31 -10.11 45.60
CA LEU A 55 -18.31 -9.87 46.63
C LEU A 55 -19.13 -11.14 46.96
N VAL A 56 -19.51 -11.92 45.97
CA VAL A 56 -20.20 -13.19 46.15
C VAL A 56 -19.32 -14.19 46.93
N LEU A 57 -18.03 -14.32 46.52
CA LEU A 57 -17.11 -15.18 47.26
C LEU A 57 -16.91 -14.72 48.70
N PHE A 58 -16.77 -13.42 48.93
CA PHE A 58 -16.68 -12.84 50.24
C PHE A 58 -17.89 -13.18 51.11
N ALA A 59 -19.09 -12.97 50.56
CA ALA A 59 -20.35 -13.29 51.26
C ALA A 59 -20.49 -14.80 51.60
N VAL A 60 -20.11 -15.68 50.66
CA VAL A 60 -20.15 -17.14 50.81
C VAL A 60 -19.19 -17.59 51.93
N VAL A 61 -17.97 -17.07 51.94
CA VAL A 61 -16.97 -17.45 52.97
C VAL A 61 -17.37 -16.94 54.33
N LEU A 62 -17.89 -15.71 54.46
CA LEU A 62 -18.41 -15.17 55.70
C LEU A 62 -19.63 -15.96 56.23
N GLY A 63 -20.56 -16.30 55.32
CA GLY A 63 -21.73 -17.13 55.66
C GLY A 63 -21.35 -18.52 56.11
N ALA A 64 -20.39 -19.17 55.45
CA ALA A 64 -19.86 -20.47 55.86
C ALA A 64 -19.16 -20.42 57.21
N TRP A 65 -18.42 -19.35 57.48
CA TRP A 65 -17.75 -19.12 58.77
C TRP A 65 -18.74 -18.94 59.89
N TRP A 66 -19.79 -18.10 59.68
CA TRP A 66 -20.85 -17.89 60.64
C TRP A 66 -21.61 -19.17 60.95
N PHE A 67 -21.91 -19.98 59.94
CA PHE A 67 -22.57 -21.28 60.12
C PHE A 67 -21.71 -22.29 60.92
N ALA A 68 -20.37 -22.23 60.79
CA ALA A 68 -19.46 -23.15 61.47
C ALA A 68 -19.13 -22.77 62.93
N PHE A 69 -19.06 -21.48 63.24
CA PHE A 69 -18.56 -20.95 64.52
C PHE A 69 -19.57 -20.10 65.29
N ASP A 70 -20.77 -19.88 64.73
CA ASP A 70 -21.86 -19.05 65.29
C ASP A 70 -21.45 -17.62 65.69
N GLU A 71 -20.19 -17.21 65.39
CA GLU A 71 -19.63 -15.89 65.65
C GLU A 71 -18.76 -15.43 64.50
N VAL A 72 -18.85 -14.12 64.18
CA VAL A 72 -17.94 -13.46 63.19
C VAL A 72 -16.67 -13.06 63.92
N THR A 73 -15.64 -13.89 63.84
CA THR A 73 -14.33 -13.61 64.43
C THR A 73 -13.47 -12.79 63.46
N LEU A 74 -12.51 -12.03 63.99
CA LEU A 74 -11.53 -11.26 63.21
C LEU A 74 -10.79 -12.19 62.20
N ALA A 75 -10.51 -13.42 62.60
CA ALA A 75 -9.87 -14.45 61.76
C ALA A 75 -10.71 -14.80 60.56
N GLY A 76 -12.05 -14.99 60.73
CA GLY A 76 -12.98 -15.27 59.64
C GLY A 76 -13.05 -14.13 58.62
N LEU A 77 -13.02 -12.88 59.09
CA LEU A 77 -13.02 -11.72 58.22
C LEU A 77 -11.73 -11.63 57.38
N VAL A 78 -10.58 -11.89 57.98
CA VAL A 78 -9.27 -11.90 57.26
C VAL A 78 -9.26 -12.99 56.18
N VAL A 79 -9.73 -14.20 56.49
CA VAL A 79 -9.83 -15.32 55.53
C VAL A 79 -10.76 -14.93 54.38
N ALA A 80 -11.93 -14.35 54.67
CA ALA A 80 -12.88 -13.92 53.64
C ALA A 80 -12.28 -12.86 52.69
N VAL A 81 -11.56 -11.90 53.22
CA VAL A 81 -10.86 -10.88 52.42
C VAL A 81 -9.77 -11.51 51.52
N VAL A 82 -8.95 -12.40 52.06
CA VAL A 82 -7.89 -13.08 51.29
C VAL A 82 -8.51 -13.91 50.17
N VAL A 83 -9.57 -14.69 50.42
CA VAL A 83 -10.23 -15.48 49.40
C VAL A 83 -10.89 -14.60 48.33
N ALA A 84 -11.50 -13.48 48.73
CA ALA A 84 -12.07 -12.53 47.79
C ALA A 84 -11.03 -11.90 46.89
N LEU A 85 -9.86 -11.53 47.41
CA LEU A 85 -8.73 -10.99 46.62
C LEU A 85 -8.14 -12.02 45.64
N LEU A 86 -8.01 -13.28 46.09
CA LEU A 86 -7.61 -14.37 45.20
C LEU A 86 -8.65 -14.62 44.10
N GLY A 87 -9.95 -14.56 44.43
CA GLY A 87 -11.04 -14.68 43.48
C GLY A 87 -11.04 -13.53 42.42
N LEU A 88 -10.75 -12.31 42.87
CA LEU A 88 -10.60 -11.15 41.95
C LEU A 88 -9.48 -11.36 40.95
N SER A 89 -8.35 -11.93 41.38
CA SER A 89 -7.22 -12.25 40.53
C SER A 89 -7.42 -13.49 39.63
N SER A 90 -8.44 -14.33 39.93
CA SER A 90 -8.68 -15.58 39.22
C SER A 90 -9.48 -15.42 37.95
N ILE A 91 -10.34 -14.40 37.87
CA ILE A 91 -11.24 -14.19 36.71
C ILE A 91 -10.69 -13.17 35.74
N HIS A 92 -10.62 -13.59 34.50
CA HIS A 92 -10.25 -12.71 33.38
C HIS A 92 -11.35 -12.73 32.31
N VAL A 93 -11.62 -11.58 31.71
CA VAL A 93 -12.56 -11.42 30.61
C VAL A 93 -11.79 -11.01 29.38
N ALA A 94 -11.81 -11.86 28.37
CA ALA A 94 -11.23 -11.59 27.04
C ALA A 94 -12.33 -11.22 26.06
N LEU A 95 -12.09 -10.22 25.22
CA LEU A 95 -12.96 -9.89 24.10
C LEU A 95 -12.83 -10.95 23.00
N ASP A 96 -13.79 -11.04 22.08
CA ASP A 96 -13.81 -12.06 21.01
C ASP A 96 -12.55 -12.09 20.16
N TRP A 97 -11.94 -10.93 19.97
CA TRP A 97 -10.71 -10.76 19.19
C TRP A 97 -9.43 -10.80 20.03
N GLU A 98 -9.54 -10.94 21.35
CA GLU A 98 -8.39 -10.99 22.25
C GLU A 98 -8.08 -12.41 22.67
N ARG A 99 -6.79 -12.75 22.66
CA ARG A 99 -6.26 -13.98 23.24
C ARG A 99 -5.24 -13.64 24.31
N TYR A 100 -5.33 -14.34 25.42
CA TYR A 100 -4.38 -14.21 26.53
C TYR A 100 -3.46 -15.42 26.57
N VAL A 101 -2.16 -15.14 26.63
CA VAL A 101 -1.17 -16.20 26.85
C VAL A 101 -1.05 -16.44 28.35
N VAL A 102 -1.44 -17.64 28.78
CA VAL A 102 -1.38 -18.07 30.18
C VAL A 102 -0.15 -18.92 30.40
N LEU A 103 0.73 -18.43 31.28
CA LEU A 103 1.93 -19.13 31.70
C LEU A 103 1.69 -19.81 33.04
N ARG A 104 2.22 -21.05 33.20
CA ARG A 104 2.25 -21.78 34.46
C ARG A 104 3.68 -22.07 34.86
N GLY A 105 4.13 -21.52 35.98
CA GLY A 105 5.51 -21.67 36.43
C GLY A 105 6.57 -21.18 35.42
N GLY A 106 6.25 -20.14 34.62
CA GLY A 106 7.14 -19.57 33.61
C GLY A 106 7.16 -20.30 32.26
N ARG A 107 6.35 -21.35 32.10
CA ARG A 107 6.20 -22.06 30.81
C ARG A 107 4.83 -21.81 30.22
N TYR A 108 4.76 -21.75 28.90
CA TYR A 108 3.49 -21.72 28.19
C TYR A 108 2.61 -22.92 28.58
N HIS A 109 1.36 -22.67 28.89
CA HIS A 109 0.42 -23.71 29.28
C HIS A 109 -0.81 -23.75 28.37
N ARG A 110 -1.46 -22.63 28.14
CA ARG A 110 -2.67 -22.54 27.31
C ARG A 110 -2.96 -21.12 26.85
N LEU A 111 -3.78 -21.02 25.81
CA LEU A 111 -4.39 -19.75 25.40
C LEU A 111 -5.69 -19.55 26.16
N GLY A 112 -5.83 -18.41 26.84
CA GLY A 112 -7.10 -17.91 27.34
C GLY A 112 -7.95 -17.46 26.17
N GLY A 113 -9.11 -18.12 25.97
CA GLY A 113 -10.01 -17.87 24.84
C GLY A 113 -10.90 -16.66 25.06
N PRO A 114 -11.79 -16.36 24.09
CA PRO A 114 -12.77 -15.31 24.24
C PRO A 114 -13.77 -15.62 25.35
N GLY A 115 -14.27 -14.56 25.99
CA GLY A 115 -15.21 -14.65 27.09
C GLY A 115 -14.54 -14.74 28.47
N VAL A 116 -15.22 -15.33 29.41
CA VAL A 116 -14.74 -15.47 30.80
C VAL A 116 -13.89 -16.73 30.95
N PHE A 117 -12.67 -16.57 31.42
CA PHE A 117 -11.79 -17.70 31.73
C PHE A 117 -11.17 -17.54 33.12
N PHE A 118 -10.83 -18.69 33.71
CA PHE A 118 -10.28 -18.74 35.06
C PHE A 118 -8.80 -19.09 35.03
N THR A 119 -8.02 -18.39 35.87
CA THR A 119 -6.61 -18.70 36.12
C THR A 119 -6.42 -19.02 37.61
N ILE A 120 -5.47 -19.89 37.91
CA ILE A 120 -5.13 -20.23 39.31
C ILE A 120 -4.11 -19.16 39.79
N PRO A 121 -4.54 -18.21 40.66
CA PRO A 121 -3.63 -17.19 41.16
C PRO A 121 -2.44 -17.87 41.88
N LEU A 122 -1.26 -17.28 41.83
CA LEU A 122 0.05 -17.77 42.29
C LEU A 122 0.76 -18.77 41.35
N ILE A 123 0.04 -19.59 40.58
CA ILE A 123 0.63 -20.63 39.73
C ILE A 123 0.56 -20.21 38.26
N GLU A 124 -0.60 -19.67 37.88
CA GLU A 124 -0.85 -19.17 36.52
C GLU A 124 -0.92 -17.66 36.52
N TYR A 125 -0.28 -17.06 35.50
CA TYR A 125 -0.37 -15.62 35.26
C TYR A 125 -0.52 -15.33 33.78
N CYS A 126 -1.34 -14.32 33.50
CA CYS A 126 -1.54 -13.81 32.14
C CYS A 126 -0.45 -12.77 31.83
N THR A 127 0.40 -13.06 30.87
CA THR A 127 1.55 -12.19 30.56
C THR A 127 1.26 -11.23 29.43
N LEU A 128 0.71 -11.76 28.32
CA LEU A 128 0.54 -11.00 27.09
C LEU A 128 -0.88 -11.16 26.56
N ARG A 129 -1.38 -10.07 26.00
CA ARG A 129 -2.64 -9.99 25.29
C ARG A 129 -2.39 -9.76 23.82
N VAL A 130 -2.88 -10.63 22.98
CA VAL A 130 -2.74 -10.59 21.53
C VAL A 130 -4.08 -10.23 20.90
N ASP A 131 -4.09 -9.25 20.01
CA ASP A 131 -5.24 -8.90 19.18
C ASP A 131 -5.15 -9.66 17.86
N GLN A 132 -6.17 -10.44 17.54
CA GLN A 132 -6.26 -11.24 16.31
C GLN A 132 -6.95 -10.52 15.14
N ARG A 133 -7.27 -9.25 15.29
CA ARG A 133 -7.80 -8.47 14.17
C ARG A 133 -6.70 -8.14 13.17
N THR A 134 -7.10 -7.84 11.95
CA THR A 134 -6.19 -7.30 10.94
C THR A 134 -5.54 -6.03 11.45
N GLN A 135 -4.23 -6.05 11.48
CA GLN A 135 -3.41 -4.90 11.87
C GLN A 135 -2.85 -4.24 10.61
N VAL A 136 -2.70 -2.93 10.67
CA VAL A 136 -2.19 -2.12 9.58
C VAL A 136 -0.94 -1.41 10.07
N THR A 137 0.16 -1.63 9.36
CA THR A 137 1.45 -1.02 9.67
C THR A 137 1.95 -0.25 8.47
N ALA A 138 2.13 1.06 8.62
CA ALA A 138 2.79 1.87 7.61
C ALA A 138 4.30 1.74 7.77
N PHE A 139 5.01 1.61 6.67
CA PHE A 139 6.47 1.54 6.64
C PHE A 139 6.98 2.19 5.35
N GLY A 140 8.25 2.57 5.32
CA GLY A 140 8.83 3.24 4.16
C GLY A 140 10.32 2.98 4.04
N ALA A 141 10.85 3.27 2.87
CA ALA A 141 12.27 3.23 2.58
C ALA A 141 12.68 4.58 2.00
N GLU A 142 13.43 5.36 2.79
CA GLU A 142 13.94 6.66 2.41
C GLU A 142 15.29 6.50 1.70
N GLU A 143 15.53 7.35 0.68
CA GLU A 143 16.79 7.44 -0.07
C GLU A 143 17.33 6.07 -0.51
N THR A 144 16.44 5.16 -0.89
CA THR A 144 16.86 3.82 -1.32
C THR A 144 17.23 3.83 -2.78
N LEU A 145 18.43 3.32 -3.09
CA LEU A 145 18.92 3.23 -4.47
C LEU A 145 18.33 2.00 -5.17
N THR A 146 17.81 2.21 -6.36
CA THR A 146 17.40 1.15 -7.29
C THR A 146 18.61 0.51 -7.99
N ALA A 147 18.39 -0.54 -8.78
CA ALA A 147 19.45 -1.20 -9.54
C ALA A 147 20.14 -0.28 -10.57
N ASP A 148 19.41 0.71 -11.08
CA ASP A 148 19.90 1.78 -11.97
C ASP A 148 20.43 3.02 -11.22
N VAL A 149 20.68 2.87 -9.91
CA VAL A 149 21.29 3.90 -9.03
C VAL A 149 20.44 5.18 -8.92
N VAL A 150 19.13 5.07 -9.09
CA VAL A 150 18.19 6.18 -8.89
C VAL A 150 17.72 6.15 -7.43
N PRO A 151 17.91 7.22 -6.65
CA PRO A 151 17.36 7.29 -5.29
C PRO A 151 15.84 7.48 -5.34
N LEU A 152 15.12 6.65 -4.61
CA LEU A 152 13.67 6.71 -4.48
C LEU A 152 13.28 6.71 -3.00
N ASP A 153 12.23 7.47 -2.68
CA ASP A 153 11.51 7.37 -1.42
C ASP A 153 10.20 6.64 -1.68
N VAL A 154 10.00 5.55 -0.98
CA VAL A 154 8.82 4.68 -1.18
C VAL A 154 8.12 4.43 0.13
N ASP A 155 6.80 4.72 0.14
CA ASP A 155 5.90 4.42 1.25
C ASP A 155 5.03 3.23 0.91
N ALA A 156 4.87 2.36 1.89
CA ALA A 156 4.03 1.19 1.78
C ALA A 156 3.22 0.93 3.05
N VAL A 157 2.19 0.14 2.91
CA VAL A 157 1.32 -0.30 4.01
C VAL A 157 1.22 -1.80 3.99
N LEU A 158 1.37 -2.41 5.15
CA LEU A 158 1.27 -3.84 5.38
C LEU A 158 -0.01 -4.15 6.14
N TYR A 159 -0.81 -5.07 5.61
CA TYR A 159 -1.96 -5.66 6.28
C TYR A 159 -1.58 -7.06 6.74
N TRP A 160 -1.69 -7.32 8.05
CA TRP A 160 -1.28 -8.57 8.64
C TRP A 160 -2.14 -8.97 9.83
N VAL A 161 -2.09 -10.25 10.20
CA VAL A 161 -2.87 -10.81 11.30
C VAL A 161 -2.01 -11.82 12.07
N ILE A 162 -2.21 -11.88 13.39
CA ILE A 162 -1.59 -12.89 14.22
C ILE A 162 -2.50 -14.13 14.20
N TRP A 163 -2.05 -15.16 13.50
CA TRP A 163 -2.78 -16.43 13.41
C TRP A 163 -2.50 -17.32 14.61
N ASP A 164 -1.22 -17.44 15.00
CA ASP A 164 -0.79 -18.26 16.13
C ASP A 164 -0.23 -17.37 17.26
N PRO A 165 -1.08 -17.02 18.25
CA PRO A 165 -0.65 -16.18 19.37
C PRO A 165 0.42 -16.82 20.24
N GLU A 166 0.53 -18.16 20.27
CA GLU A 166 1.56 -18.86 21.03
C GLU A 166 2.94 -18.54 20.47
N LYS A 167 3.16 -18.79 19.18
CA LYS A 167 4.42 -18.47 18.52
C LYS A 167 4.74 -16.99 18.55
N ALA A 168 3.74 -16.15 18.30
CA ALA A 168 3.93 -14.70 18.31
C ALA A 168 4.44 -14.16 19.65
N CYS A 169 4.11 -14.82 20.75
CA CYS A 169 4.56 -14.39 22.09
C CYS A 169 5.84 -15.08 22.57
N THR A 170 6.15 -16.27 22.04
CA THR A 170 7.33 -17.04 22.47
C THR A 170 8.56 -16.75 21.63
N GLU A 171 8.38 -16.47 20.34
CA GLU A 171 9.49 -16.27 19.40
C GLU A 171 9.93 -14.81 19.32
N VAL A 172 9.03 -13.85 19.55
CA VAL A 172 9.29 -12.43 19.36
C VAL A 172 8.79 -11.60 20.53
N GLU A 173 9.62 -10.71 21.05
CA GLU A 173 9.28 -9.82 22.17
C GLU A 173 8.20 -8.79 21.76
N ASP A 174 8.38 -8.10 20.64
CA ASP A 174 7.43 -7.15 20.06
C ASP A 174 7.18 -7.45 18.59
N CYS A 175 6.06 -8.15 18.34
CA CYS A 175 5.66 -8.54 16.99
C CYS A 175 5.45 -7.34 16.06
N CYS A 176 4.86 -6.24 16.56
CA CYS A 176 4.57 -5.08 15.72
C CYS A 176 5.87 -4.43 15.23
N PHE A 177 6.83 -4.27 16.13
CA PHE A 177 8.12 -3.68 15.80
C PHE A 177 8.94 -4.59 14.88
N ALA A 178 8.99 -5.90 15.17
CA ALA A 178 9.72 -6.86 14.36
C ALA A 178 9.16 -6.98 12.93
N VAL A 179 7.82 -6.98 12.80
CA VAL A 179 7.15 -6.99 11.49
C VAL A 179 7.46 -5.72 10.71
N ALA A 180 7.42 -4.55 11.36
CA ALA A 180 7.73 -3.28 10.71
C ALA A 180 9.17 -3.24 10.16
N LEU A 181 10.16 -3.66 10.96
CA LEU A 181 11.56 -3.73 10.53
C LEU A 181 11.78 -4.75 9.41
N THR A 182 11.10 -5.90 9.49
CA THR A 182 11.17 -6.93 8.45
C THR A 182 10.58 -6.41 7.14
N ALA A 183 9.45 -5.72 7.22
CA ALA A 183 8.79 -5.11 6.07
C ALA A 183 9.68 -4.02 5.43
N GLN A 184 10.25 -3.14 6.25
CA GLN A 184 11.17 -2.11 5.78
C GLN A 184 12.40 -2.70 5.07
N THR A 185 12.97 -3.77 5.64
CA THR A 185 14.11 -4.47 5.03
C THR A 185 13.73 -5.13 3.71
N ALA A 186 12.56 -5.81 3.66
CA ALA A 186 12.07 -6.45 2.44
C ALA A 186 11.79 -5.43 1.33
N LEU A 187 11.21 -4.28 1.67
CA LEU A 187 10.98 -3.18 0.74
C LEU A 187 12.29 -2.66 0.16
N ARG A 188 13.28 -2.38 1.01
CA ARG A 188 14.60 -1.91 0.57
C ARG A 188 15.30 -2.93 -0.33
N ASP A 189 15.22 -4.21 0.00
CA ASP A 189 15.79 -5.30 -0.80
C ASP A 189 15.08 -5.43 -2.17
N ALA A 190 13.76 -5.23 -2.22
CA ALA A 190 12.98 -5.29 -3.45
C ALA A 190 13.31 -4.11 -4.38
N ILE A 191 13.32 -2.88 -3.84
CA ILE A 191 13.68 -1.67 -4.59
C ILE A 191 15.12 -1.76 -5.12
N GLY A 192 16.07 -2.22 -4.30
CA GLY A 192 17.48 -2.34 -4.69
C GLY A 192 17.74 -3.33 -5.84
N ARG A 193 16.80 -4.26 -6.10
CA ARG A 193 16.87 -5.21 -7.21
C ARG A 193 16.10 -4.78 -8.45
N ALA A 194 15.16 -3.87 -8.31
CA ALA A 194 14.32 -3.36 -9.39
C ALA A 194 14.91 -2.10 -10.01
N ASN A 195 14.59 -1.85 -11.30
CA ASN A 195 14.88 -0.56 -11.93
C ASN A 195 13.80 0.46 -11.54
N ALA A 196 14.12 1.74 -11.57
CA ALA A 196 13.17 2.80 -11.22
C ALA A 196 11.90 2.77 -12.10
N SER A 197 12.03 2.43 -13.38
CA SER A 197 10.91 2.25 -14.29
C SER A 197 9.99 1.07 -13.89
N ASP A 198 10.57 -0.05 -13.44
CA ASP A 198 9.81 -1.22 -13.04
C ASP A 198 9.03 -0.96 -11.74
N VAL A 199 9.65 -0.28 -10.78
CA VAL A 199 9.01 0.14 -9.52
C VAL A 199 7.77 1.00 -9.78
N ILE A 200 7.81 1.86 -10.81
CA ILE A 200 6.69 2.75 -11.15
C ILE A 200 5.62 2.03 -11.98
N MET A 201 6.03 1.20 -12.94
CA MET A 201 5.13 0.61 -13.94
C MET A 201 4.51 -0.73 -13.49
N ARG A 202 5.20 -1.49 -12.62
CA ARG A 202 4.81 -2.85 -12.23
C ARG A 202 4.59 -2.99 -10.72
N ARG A 203 3.76 -2.06 -10.17
CA ARG A 203 3.46 -2.04 -8.73
C ARG A 203 2.93 -3.37 -8.22
N ASP A 204 1.95 -3.96 -8.90
CA ASP A 204 1.31 -5.21 -8.48
C ASP A 204 2.32 -6.37 -8.36
N GLN A 205 3.31 -6.41 -9.25
CA GLN A 205 4.38 -7.41 -9.18
C GLN A 205 5.30 -7.13 -7.99
N LEU A 206 5.67 -5.88 -7.77
CA LEU A 206 6.50 -5.47 -6.63
C LEU A 206 5.80 -5.78 -5.30
N ASP A 207 4.51 -5.46 -5.18
CA ASP A 207 3.69 -5.75 -4.00
C ASP A 207 3.69 -7.25 -3.68
N SER A 208 3.52 -8.10 -4.71
CA SER A 208 3.54 -9.55 -4.56
C SER A 208 4.92 -10.09 -4.14
N GLU A 209 6.01 -9.54 -4.66
CA GLU A 209 7.38 -9.91 -4.30
C GLU A 209 7.70 -9.51 -2.86
N ILE A 210 7.34 -8.29 -2.45
CA ILE A 210 7.53 -7.80 -1.09
C ILE A 210 6.72 -8.65 -0.12
N ARG A 211 5.44 -8.91 -0.45
CA ARG A 211 4.58 -9.77 0.36
C ARG A 211 5.19 -11.15 0.59
N ALA A 212 5.64 -11.83 -0.48
CA ALA A 212 6.28 -13.15 -0.38
C ALA A 212 7.55 -13.10 0.46
N ALA A 213 8.37 -12.05 0.30
CA ALA A 213 9.60 -11.86 1.06
C ALA A 213 9.34 -11.64 2.56
N ILE A 214 8.31 -10.87 2.92
CA ILE A 214 7.91 -10.66 4.31
C ILE A 214 7.34 -11.96 4.87
N GLU A 215 6.38 -12.59 4.17
CA GLU A 215 5.71 -13.81 4.62
C GLU A 215 6.72 -14.93 4.93
N SER A 216 7.74 -15.13 4.10
CA SER A 216 8.78 -16.12 4.34
C SER A 216 9.58 -15.91 5.63
N ARG A 217 9.67 -14.65 6.11
CA ARG A 217 10.44 -14.29 7.31
C ARG A 217 9.57 -14.31 8.57
N VAL A 218 8.27 -13.98 8.46
CA VAL A 218 7.36 -13.86 9.61
C VAL A 218 6.52 -15.11 9.86
N ALA A 219 6.52 -16.08 8.94
CA ALA A 219 5.75 -17.32 9.06
C ALA A 219 6.09 -18.09 10.34
N ASP A 220 7.36 -18.14 10.72
CA ASP A 220 7.82 -18.83 11.92
C ASP A 220 7.31 -18.18 13.20
N TRP A 221 6.94 -16.90 13.15
CA TRP A 221 6.40 -16.14 14.28
C TRP A 221 4.89 -16.28 14.44
N GLY A 222 4.23 -17.11 13.62
CA GLY A 222 2.77 -17.29 13.66
C GLY A 222 1.99 -16.08 13.14
N ILE A 223 2.60 -15.31 12.26
CA ILE A 223 2.04 -14.11 11.63
C ILE A 223 1.76 -14.42 10.16
N THR A 224 0.60 -14.00 9.67
CA THR A 224 0.23 -14.12 8.26
C THR A 224 0.09 -12.73 7.63
N VAL A 225 0.74 -12.53 6.51
CA VAL A 225 0.62 -11.32 5.71
C VAL A 225 -0.59 -11.46 4.80
N LEU A 226 -1.53 -10.55 4.93
CA LEU A 226 -2.72 -10.50 4.08
C LEU A 226 -2.41 -9.82 2.77
N ASP A 227 -1.87 -8.60 2.86
CA ASP A 227 -1.54 -7.80 1.69
C ASP A 227 -0.46 -6.77 1.97
N VAL A 228 0.22 -6.31 0.92
CA VAL A 228 1.19 -5.22 0.93
C VAL A 228 0.85 -4.28 -0.21
N GLU A 229 0.73 -3.01 0.08
CA GLU A 229 0.41 -1.98 -0.91
C GLU A 229 1.45 -0.86 -0.89
N VAL A 230 2.11 -0.64 -2.00
CA VAL A 230 2.95 0.54 -2.20
C VAL A 230 2.06 1.74 -2.50
N ARG A 231 2.11 2.76 -1.63
CA ARG A 231 1.25 3.96 -1.71
C ARG A 231 1.87 5.07 -2.55
N ASN A 232 3.03 5.55 -2.14
CA ASN A 232 3.71 6.67 -2.77
C ASN A 232 5.11 6.28 -3.19
N ILE A 233 5.50 6.78 -4.36
CA ILE A 233 6.87 6.70 -4.86
C ILE A 233 7.28 8.12 -5.20
N LEU A 234 8.24 8.65 -4.46
CA LEU A 234 8.76 10.00 -4.66
C LEU A 234 10.13 9.91 -5.33
N ILE A 235 10.25 10.58 -6.46
CA ILE A 235 11.49 10.71 -7.22
C ILE A 235 12.03 12.13 -7.01
N PRO A 236 13.33 12.33 -6.75
CA PRO A 236 13.94 13.64 -6.67
C PRO A 236 13.68 14.47 -7.93
N ARG A 237 13.30 15.73 -7.77
CA ARG A 237 12.90 16.60 -8.89
C ARG A 237 13.97 16.73 -9.96
N ALA A 238 15.23 16.73 -9.58
CA ALA A 238 16.35 16.78 -10.52
C ALA A 238 16.35 15.62 -11.52
N LEU A 239 15.88 14.45 -11.09
CA LEU A 239 15.79 13.24 -11.92
C LEU A 239 14.47 13.17 -12.70
N GLN A 240 13.39 13.74 -12.18
CA GLN A 240 12.10 13.79 -12.88
C GLN A 240 12.23 14.45 -14.26
N ASP A 241 12.97 15.55 -14.35
CA ASP A 241 13.21 16.28 -15.62
C ASP A 241 14.00 15.43 -16.62
N VAL A 242 15.01 14.70 -16.16
CA VAL A 242 15.82 13.81 -17.02
C VAL A 242 14.99 12.63 -17.51
N MET A 243 14.31 11.94 -16.62
CA MET A 243 13.44 10.80 -16.94
C MET A 243 12.27 11.21 -17.85
N SER A 244 11.68 12.39 -17.64
CA SER A 244 10.62 12.89 -18.51
C SER A 244 11.11 13.14 -19.94
N ARG A 245 12.33 13.65 -20.13
CA ARG A 245 12.95 13.83 -21.45
C ARG A 245 13.26 12.50 -22.13
N GLU A 246 13.77 11.53 -21.38
CA GLU A 246 14.03 10.19 -21.88
C GLU A 246 12.73 9.49 -22.30
N ALA A 247 11.70 9.53 -21.45
CA ALA A 247 10.39 8.99 -21.76
C ALA A 247 9.73 9.67 -22.97
N GLN A 248 9.91 11.00 -23.14
CA GLN A 248 9.46 11.72 -24.32
C GLN A 248 10.23 11.30 -25.58
N ALA A 249 11.55 11.13 -25.48
CA ALA A 249 12.39 10.68 -26.59
C ALA A 249 12.00 9.26 -27.06
N GLU A 250 11.76 8.35 -26.12
CA GLU A 250 11.33 6.98 -26.44
C GLU A 250 9.92 6.95 -27.06
N ARG A 251 8.98 7.76 -26.55
CA ARG A 251 7.65 7.92 -27.17
C ARG A 251 7.72 8.48 -28.58
N LEU A 252 8.58 9.49 -28.81
CA LEU A 252 8.80 10.05 -30.13
C LEU A 252 9.41 9.02 -31.09
N LYS A 253 10.37 8.23 -30.61
CA LYS A 253 10.96 7.13 -31.38
C LYS A 253 9.92 6.09 -31.74
N SER A 254 9.12 5.63 -30.77
CA SER A 254 8.04 4.66 -31.00
C SER A 254 7.00 5.19 -31.97
N ALA A 255 6.59 6.46 -31.82
CA ALA A 255 5.65 7.09 -32.75
C ALA A 255 6.21 7.16 -34.17
N ARG A 256 7.51 7.49 -34.35
CA ARG A 256 8.15 7.49 -35.67
C ARG A 256 8.23 6.09 -36.27
N MET A 257 8.55 5.07 -35.46
CA MET A 257 8.57 3.69 -35.92
C MET A 257 7.18 3.25 -36.42
N THR A 258 6.13 3.55 -35.67
CA THR A 258 4.74 3.23 -36.07
C THR A 258 4.34 3.96 -37.36
N LEU A 259 4.74 5.23 -37.51
CA LEU A 259 4.50 5.96 -38.77
C LEU A 259 5.23 5.33 -39.94
N LEU A 260 6.52 4.97 -39.80
CA LEU A 260 7.29 4.31 -40.85
C LEU A 260 6.71 2.92 -41.21
N GLU A 261 6.24 2.17 -40.23
CA GLU A 261 5.55 0.91 -40.47
C GLU A 261 4.23 1.11 -41.24
N SER A 262 3.45 2.13 -40.87
CA SER A 262 2.22 2.47 -41.60
C SER A 262 2.49 2.99 -43.02
N GLU A 263 3.53 3.81 -43.21
CA GLU A 263 3.96 4.27 -44.55
C GLU A 263 4.42 3.09 -45.42
N ARG A 264 5.17 2.15 -44.84
CA ARG A 264 5.57 0.93 -45.53
C ARG A 264 4.37 0.11 -45.96
N THR A 265 3.42 -0.15 -45.02
CA THR A 265 2.19 -0.90 -45.33
C THR A 265 1.35 -0.19 -46.42
N LEU A 266 1.25 1.13 -46.34
CA LEU A 266 0.58 1.93 -47.36
C LEU A 266 1.27 1.82 -48.71
N ALA A 267 2.62 1.87 -48.75
CA ALA A 267 3.39 1.71 -49.98
C ALA A 267 3.21 0.32 -50.61
N GLU A 268 3.15 -0.74 -49.78
CA GLU A 268 2.89 -2.10 -50.22
C GLU A 268 1.47 -2.22 -50.83
N LEU A 269 0.45 -1.65 -50.14
CA LEU A 269 -0.94 -1.62 -50.65
C LEU A 269 -1.07 -0.80 -51.94
N LEU A 270 -0.36 0.35 -52.05
CA LEU A 270 -0.35 1.15 -53.27
C LEU A 270 0.33 0.41 -54.43
N HIS A 271 1.38 -0.36 -54.14
CA HIS A 271 2.06 -1.19 -55.14
C HIS A 271 1.15 -2.29 -55.67
N GLU A 272 0.46 -3.00 -54.75
CA GLU A 272 -0.52 -4.03 -55.11
C GLU A 272 -1.70 -3.44 -55.93
N ALA A 273 -2.22 -2.28 -55.52
CA ALA A 273 -3.23 -1.56 -56.28
C ALA A 273 -2.76 -1.12 -57.68
N ALA A 274 -1.49 -0.67 -57.78
CA ALA A 274 -0.89 -0.25 -59.05
C ALA A 274 -0.77 -1.43 -60.04
N ASP A 275 -0.46 -2.64 -59.56
CA ASP A 275 -0.36 -3.81 -60.40
C ASP A 275 -1.74 -4.19 -60.99
N VAL A 276 -2.85 -4.12 -60.20
CA VAL A 276 -4.21 -4.31 -60.66
C VAL A 276 -4.59 -3.30 -61.74
N TYR A 277 -4.21 -2.02 -61.61
CA TYR A 277 -4.49 -0.97 -62.57
C TYR A 277 -3.64 -1.09 -63.85
N ARG A 278 -2.48 -1.76 -63.78
CA ARG A 278 -1.60 -2.03 -64.94
C ARG A 278 -2.25 -3.08 -65.86
N GLU A 279 -2.93 -4.04 -65.28
CA GLU A 279 -3.62 -5.10 -66.03
C GLU A 279 -4.93 -4.66 -66.69
N ASP A 280 -5.66 -3.66 -66.11
CA ASP A 280 -6.95 -3.16 -66.59
C ASP A 280 -6.93 -1.61 -66.78
N PRO A 281 -6.70 -1.09 -68.00
CA PRO A 281 -6.70 0.33 -68.28
C PRO A 281 -8.02 1.04 -67.98
N ILE A 282 -9.18 0.30 -68.06
CA ILE A 282 -10.49 0.87 -67.80
C ILE A 282 -10.66 1.13 -66.29
N ALA A 283 -10.16 0.23 -65.43
CA ALA A 283 -10.16 0.40 -64.00
C ALA A 283 -9.31 1.61 -63.58
N TYR A 284 -8.19 1.85 -64.25
CA TYR A 284 -7.35 3.01 -64.03
C TYR A 284 -8.05 4.35 -64.34
N ASP A 285 -8.76 4.41 -65.50
CA ASP A 285 -9.53 5.62 -65.89
C ASP A 285 -10.70 5.88 -64.96
N LEU A 286 -11.41 4.83 -64.48
CA LEU A 286 -12.44 4.95 -63.49
C LEU A 286 -11.91 5.45 -62.14
N ARG A 287 -10.74 4.99 -61.73
CA ARG A 287 -10.09 5.46 -60.46
C ARG A 287 -9.67 6.92 -60.56
N LYS A 288 -9.19 7.35 -61.71
CA LYS A 288 -8.91 8.78 -61.97
C LYS A 288 -10.14 9.65 -61.81
N MET A 289 -11.26 9.22 -62.45
CA MET A 289 -12.54 9.93 -62.32
C MET A 289 -13.03 10.01 -60.90
N HIS A 290 -12.87 8.93 -60.16
CA HIS A 290 -13.27 8.87 -58.76
C HIS A 290 -12.43 9.82 -57.87
N LEU A 291 -11.11 9.85 -58.04
CA LEU A 291 -10.22 10.74 -57.29
C LEU A 291 -10.48 12.24 -57.60
N VAL A 292 -10.82 12.55 -58.87
CA VAL A 292 -11.23 13.92 -59.27
C VAL A 292 -12.54 14.29 -58.60
N HIS A 293 -13.52 13.35 -58.57
CA HIS A 293 -14.82 13.58 -57.94
C HIS A 293 -14.69 13.75 -56.43
N GLU A 294 -13.86 12.94 -55.76
CA GLU A 294 -13.59 12.98 -54.31
C GLU A 294 -12.91 14.31 -53.94
N GLY A 295 -11.90 14.76 -54.72
CA GLY A 295 -11.26 16.05 -54.52
C GLY A 295 -12.15 17.27 -54.79
N MET A 296 -13.25 17.11 -55.56
CA MET A 296 -14.27 18.15 -55.76
C MET A 296 -15.32 18.22 -54.68
N THR A 297 -15.54 17.13 -53.96
CA THR A 297 -16.55 17.03 -52.86
C THR A 297 -15.98 17.46 -51.51
N GLU A 298 -14.69 17.37 -51.27
CA GLU A 298 -14.02 17.91 -50.08
C GLU A 298 -13.65 19.35 -50.30
N ASP A 299 -14.50 20.31 -50.01
CA ASP A 299 -14.38 21.78 -49.84
C ASP A 299 -13.08 22.47 -50.39
N ALA A 300 -12.41 21.87 -51.34
CA ALA A 300 -11.23 22.42 -51.97
C ALA A 300 -11.64 23.38 -53.12
N SER A 301 -11.60 24.66 -52.85
CA SER A 301 -11.93 25.72 -53.78
C SER A 301 -11.02 25.79 -55.05
N SER A 302 -9.97 24.98 -55.16
CA SER A 302 -9.16 24.82 -56.35
C SER A 302 -8.42 23.48 -56.36
N LEU A 303 -8.63 22.68 -57.39
CA LEU A 303 -7.86 21.47 -57.70
C LEU A 303 -6.79 21.80 -58.73
N VAL A 304 -5.51 21.80 -58.33
CA VAL A 304 -4.36 21.98 -59.25
C VAL A 304 -4.05 20.60 -59.87
N VAL A 305 -4.49 20.35 -61.05
CA VAL A 305 -4.19 19.12 -61.80
C VAL A 305 -2.97 19.39 -62.71
N PRO A 306 -1.89 18.60 -62.62
CA PRO A 306 -0.76 18.74 -63.55
C PRO A 306 -1.22 18.61 -65.02
N SER A 307 -0.66 19.42 -65.90
CA SER A 307 -1.05 19.53 -67.34
C SER A 307 -1.02 18.21 -68.09
N ALA A 308 -0.16 17.26 -67.67
CA ALA A 308 -0.10 15.90 -68.22
C ALA A 308 -1.39 15.09 -68.07
N TYR A 309 -2.23 15.44 -67.11
CA TYR A 309 -3.56 14.77 -66.90
C TYR A 309 -4.67 15.44 -67.69
N THR A 310 -4.52 16.69 -68.11
CA THR A 310 -5.53 17.41 -68.91
C THR A 310 -5.44 17.07 -70.37
N GLU A 311 -4.28 16.69 -70.91
CA GLU A 311 -4.12 16.25 -72.29
C GLU A 311 -4.86 14.95 -72.63
N GLY A 312 -4.97 14.00 -71.68
CA GLY A 312 -5.74 12.76 -71.85
C GLY A 312 -7.26 12.95 -71.94
N PHE A 313 -7.78 14.07 -71.44
CA PHE A 313 -9.21 14.42 -71.54
C PHE A 313 -9.55 15.20 -72.78
N SER A 314 -8.61 15.82 -73.44
CA SER A 314 -8.78 16.68 -74.60
C SER A 314 -8.88 15.88 -75.93
N ASP A 315 -8.31 14.69 -75.99
CA ASP A 315 -8.15 13.95 -77.26
C ASP A 315 -9.31 13.04 -77.65
N LYS A 316 -10.23 12.72 -76.74
CA LYS A 316 -11.44 11.89 -77.04
C LYS A 316 -12.64 12.68 -77.58
N GLY A 317 -12.53 14.04 -77.64
CA GLY A 317 -13.62 14.89 -78.17
C GLY A 317 -13.56 15.20 -79.67
N LYS A 318 -12.47 14.85 -80.35
CA LYS A 318 -12.34 15.16 -81.82
C LYS A 318 -12.60 14.03 -82.78
N GLY A 319 -12.95 12.85 -82.30
CA GLY A 319 -13.22 11.66 -83.14
C GLY A 319 -14.69 11.33 -83.42
N ALA A 320 -15.67 12.17 -83.03
CA ALA A 320 -17.09 11.88 -83.19
C ALA A 320 -17.85 12.94 -84.06
N ALA A 321 -17.11 13.64 -84.93
CA ALA A 321 -17.73 14.52 -85.93
C ALA A 321 -16.98 14.39 -87.25
N GLU A 322 -17.13 13.27 -87.95
CA GLU A 322 -17.12 13.05 -89.40
C GLU A 322 -17.92 11.86 -89.72
#